data_525dcd8a143c03e30c8ee3f94397f5fe
#
_entry.id   525dcd8a143c03e30c8ee3f94397f5fe
#
_cell.length_a   1.000
_cell.length_b   1.000
_cell.length_c   1.000
_cell.angle_alpha   90.00
_cell.angle_beta   90.00
_cell.angle_gamma   90.00
#
_symmetry.space_group_name_H-M   'P 1'
#
loop_
_entity.id
_entity.type
_entity.pdbx_description
1 polymer ?
#
loop_
_entity_poly.entity_id
_entity_poly.type
_entity_poly.pdbx_seq_one_letter_code
_entity_poly.pdbx_strand_id
1 'polypeptide(L)'
;DLESGDIGIRPEKSDNINLNLSYSRSFGKHSVYVEGGVVYRNTKDYIQRNIQDLSGGKEGATYTNYGKVLTKGYNISARYGFGRWLSVDGNFTQMNVRDNEKMQIGSTGNSVENLGYKARIPNVPYQFADFDVNFYWRDLWKKGNMLSVTYDNQYMHSFSYYSQAIGSKNKDFMVPDQFSHNLTLSYSLKNGRYNISFECRNFTNEDLYDNFSLQKAGRAFYGKIRVHFGD
;
A
#
# COMPACT_ATOMS: atom_id res chain seq x y z
N ASP A 1 -19.45 2.19 20.52
CA ASP A 1 -18.49 1.43 19.74
C ASP A 1 -19.21 0.30 19.02
N LEU A 2 -19.05 0.29 17.68
CA LEU A 2 -19.66 -0.72 16.79
C LEU A 2 -18.68 -1.88 16.49
N GLU A 3 -17.58 -1.97 17.21
CA GLU A 3 -16.63 -3.08 17.16
C GLU A 3 -16.81 -3.98 18.38
N SER A 4 -17.04 -5.27 18.14
CA SER A 4 -17.08 -6.29 19.18
C SER A 4 -15.92 -7.27 18.99
N GLY A 5 -15.21 -7.59 20.08
CA GLY A 5 -14.24 -8.69 20.11
C GLY A 5 -14.95 -10.04 20.22
N ASP A 6 -14.34 -11.06 19.66
CA ASP A 6 -14.73 -12.46 19.87
C ASP A 6 -13.67 -13.14 20.76
N ILE A 7 -14.07 -13.57 21.95
CA ILE A 7 -13.19 -14.29 22.88
C ILE A 7 -12.81 -15.69 22.40
N GLY A 8 -13.49 -16.21 21.38
CA GLY A 8 -13.21 -17.49 20.73
C GLY A 8 -12.15 -17.46 19.63
N ILE A 9 -11.57 -16.30 19.33
CA ILE A 9 -10.55 -16.16 18.29
C ILE A 9 -9.30 -16.98 18.64
N ARG A 10 -8.93 -17.85 17.70
CA ARG A 10 -7.70 -18.63 17.78
C ARG A 10 -6.54 -17.86 17.10
N PRO A 11 -5.30 -18.00 17.61
CA PRO A 11 -4.13 -17.42 16.95
C PRO A 11 -3.94 -17.96 15.52
N GLU A 12 -3.57 -17.10 14.60
CA GLU A 12 -3.13 -17.50 13.26
C GLU A 12 -1.86 -18.35 13.33
N LYS A 13 -1.80 -19.36 12.46
CA LYS A 13 -0.61 -20.18 12.24
C LYS A 13 -0.22 -20.09 10.78
N SER A 14 1.01 -19.71 10.48
CA SER A 14 1.44 -19.58 9.08
C SER A 14 2.81 -20.18 8.81
N ASP A 15 2.90 -20.86 7.67
CA ASP A 15 4.16 -21.28 7.07
C ASP A 15 4.53 -20.26 6.00
N ASN A 16 5.73 -19.69 6.07
CA ASN A 16 6.19 -18.63 5.20
C ASN A 16 7.48 -19.03 4.47
N ILE A 17 7.52 -18.80 3.18
CA ILE A 17 8.72 -18.91 2.36
C ILE A 17 8.91 -17.60 1.63
N ASN A 18 10.05 -16.94 1.86
CA ASN A 18 10.43 -15.71 1.18
C ASN A 18 11.81 -15.92 0.53
N LEU A 19 11.92 -15.53 -0.73
CA LEU A 19 13.19 -15.52 -1.45
C LEU A 19 13.38 -14.12 -2.04
N ASN A 20 14.52 -13.50 -1.74
CA ASN A 20 14.90 -12.21 -2.29
C ASN A 20 16.25 -12.32 -2.99
N LEU A 21 16.36 -11.62 -4.12
CA LEU A 21 17.58 -11.48 -4.87
C LEU A 21 17.81 -9.99 -5.17
N SER A 22 19.00 -9.50 -4.87
CA SER A 22 19.37 -8.10 -5.14
C SER A 22 20.65 -8.01 -5.95
N TYR A 23 20.73 -6.96 -6.75
CA TYR A 23 21.90 -6.58 -7.51
C TYR A 23 22.17 -5.09 -7.33
N SER A 24 23.43 -4.75 -7.06
CA SER A 24 23.85 -3.36 -6.91
C SER A 24 25.15 -3.15 -7.68
N ARG A 25 25.21 -2.05 -8.45
CA ARG A 25 26.41 -1.66 -9.19
C ARG A 25 26.50 -0.16 -9.32
N SER A 26 27.74 0.35 -9.16
CA SER A 26 28.07 1.73 -9.49
C SER A 26 29.15 1.79 -10.59
N PHE A 27 28.95 2.68 -11.55
CA PHE A 27 29.88 2.88 -12.67
C PHE A 27 29.90 4.36 -13.08
N GLY A 28 31.04 5.01 -12.91
CA GLY A 28 31.19 6.45 -13.12
C GLY A 28 30.24 7.25 -12.21
N LYS A 29 29.34 8.01 -12.83
CA LYS A 29 28.32 8.79 -12.10
C LYS A 29 27.01 8.05 -11.89
N HIS A 30 26.89 6.82 -12.36
CA HIS A 30 25.67 6.02 -12.30
C HIS A 30 25.72 5.05 -11.15
N SER A 31 24.60 4.89 -10.46
CA SER A 31 24.36 3.83 -9.47
C SER A 31 23.03 3.14 -9.79
N VAL A 32 23.04 1.84 -9.77
CA VAL A 32 21.86 1.01 -10.02
C VAL A 32 21.72 0.01 -8.87
N TYR A 33 20.51 -0.09 -8.39
CA TYR A 33 20.09 -1.12 -7.44
C TYR A 33 18.78 -1.73 -7.96
N VAL A 34 18.70 -3.04 -7.97
CA VAL A 34 17.47 -3.78 -8.31
C VAL A 34 17.33 -4.91 -7.30
N GLU A 35 16.13 -5.08 -6.80
CA GLU A 35 15.76 -6.21 -5.93
C GLU A 35 14.46 -6.82 -6.42
N GLY A 36 14.42 -8.15 -6.45
CA GLY A 36 13.20 -8.92 -6.70
C GLY A 36 12.97 -9.92 -5.57
N GLY A 37 11.72 -10.02 -5.13
CA GLY A 37 11.31 -10.94 -4.08
C GLY A 37 10.09 -11.75 -4.47
N VAL A 38 10.00 -12.99 -3.98
CA VAL A 38 8.80 -13.81 -4.06
C VAL A 38 8.37 -14.22 -2.65
N VAL A 39 7.06 -14.25 -2.44
CA VAL A 39 6.46 -14.65 -1.16
C VAL A 39 5.46 -15.76 -1.37
N TYR A 40 5.54 -16.74 -0.51
CA TYR A 40 4.55 -17.80 -0.35
C TYR A 40 4.21 -17.90 1.13
N ARG A 41 2.93 -17.75 1.49
CA ARG A 41 2.45 -17.90 2.87
C ARG A 41 1.16 -18.72 2.86
N ASN A 42 1.13 -19.76 3.69
CA ASN A 42 -0.07 -20.55 3.93
C ASN A 42 -0.48 -20.34 5.40
N THR A 43 -1.60 -19.66 5.60
CA THR A 43 -2.10 -19.29 6.93
C THR A 43 -3.33 -20.14 7.27
N LYS A 44 -3.35 -20.71 8.46
CA LYS A 44 -4.51 -21.39 9.09
C LYS A 44 -5.09 -20.47 10.15
N ASP A 45 -6.37 -20.59 10.40
CA ASP A 45 -7.11 -19.77 11.37
C ASP A 45 -6.94 -18.26 11.09
N TYR A 46 -6.90 -17.87 9.80
CA TYR A 46 -6.73 -16.48 9.37
C TYR A 46 -7.78 -15.58 10.03
N ILE A 47 -7.35 -14.50 10.64
CA ILE A 47 -8.24 -13.55 11.33
C ILE A 47 -8.68 -12.48 10.34
N GLN A 48 -9.98 -12.39 10.12
CA GLN A 48 -10.59 -11.40 9.24
C GLN A 48 -11.60 -10.55 10.00
N ARG A 49 -11.57 -9.24 9.69
CA ARG A 49 -12.64 -8.32 10.11
C ARG A 49 -13.85 -8.54 9.21
N ASN A 50 -14.98 -8.86 9.81
CA ASN A 50 -16.26 -8.98 9.14
C ASN A 50 -17.17 -7.83 9.53
N ILE A 51 -17.86 -7.24 8.56
CA ILE A 51 -18.92 -6.27 8.81
C ILE A 51 -20.21 -7.07 8.93
N GLN A 52 -20.96 -6.82 9.98
CA GLN A 52 -22.25 -7.45 10.23
C GLN A 52 -23.33 -6.38 10.34
N ASP A 53 -24.47 -6.64 9.71
CA ASP A 53 -25.66 -5.84 9.92
C ASP A 53 -26.20 -6.09 11.33
N LEU A 54 -26.22 -5.06 12.12
CA LEU A 54 -26.84 -5.07 13.44
C LEU A 54 -28.30 -4.65 13.30
N SER A 55 -29.16 -5.15 14.21
CA SER A 55 -30.57 -4.77 14.23
C SER A 55 -30.72 -3.25 14.31
N GLY A 56 -31.66 -2.69 13.52
CA GLY A 56 -31.93 -1.25 13.47
C GLY A 56 -31.12 -0.48 12.44
N GLY A 57 -30.60 -1.13 11.39
CA GLY A 57 -29.87 -0.49 10.28
C GLY A 57 -28.49 0.03 10.66
N LYS A 58 -27.90 -0.52 11.72
CA LYS A 58 -26.53 -0.22 12.15
C LYS A 58 -25.59 -1.31 11.66
N GLU A 59 -24.43 -0.93 11.15
CA GLU A 59 -23.35 -1.83 10.84
C GLU A 59 -22.40 -1.95 12.04
N GLY A 60 -21.96 -3.16 12.32
CA GLY A 60 -20.95 -3.47 13.33
C GLY A 60 -19.82 -4.28 12.73
N ALA A 61 -18.65 -4.20 13.32
CA ALA A 61 -17.51 -5.01 12.93
C ALA A 61 -17.16 -6.03 14.00
N THR A 62 -16.86 -7.25 13.57
CA THR A 62 -16.33 -8.31 14.42
C THR A 62 -15.15 -8.98 13.74
N TYR A 63 -14.31 -9.63 14.53
CA TYR A 63 -13.20 -10.42 14.03
C TYR A 63 -13.50 -11.90 14.18
N THR A 64 -13.25 -12.68 13.14
CA THR A 64 -13.46 -14.14 13.15
C THR A 64 -12.30 -14.87 12.50
N ASN A 65 -12.10 -16.14 12.88
CA ASN A 65 -11.18 -17.01 12.15
C ASN A 65 -11.83 -17.47 10.85
N TYR A 66 -11.24 -17.05 9.71
CA TYR A 66 -11.79 -17.32 8.38
C TYR A 66 -11.45 -18.70 7.81
N GLY A 67 -10.53 -19.44 8.42
CA GLY A 67 -10.06 -20.72 7.89
C GLY A 67 -8.67 -20.62 7.26
N LYS A 68 -8.46 -21.23 6.08
CA LYS A 68 -7.16 -21.22 5.40
C LYS A 68 -7.06 -20.13 4.34
N VAL A 69 -5.99 -19.37 4.38
CA VAL A 69 -5.69 -18.35 3.38
C VAL A 69 -4.31 -18.59 2.77
N LEU A 70 -4.24 -18.58 1.44
CA LEU A 70 -3.02 -18.72 0.68
C LEU A 70 -2.63 -17.36 0.08
N THR A 71 -1.44 -16.88 0.46
CA THR A 71 -0.83 -15.69 -0.12
C THR A 71 0.32 -16.09 -1.03
N LYS A 72 0.29 -15.59 -2.27
CA LYS A 72 1.39 -15.73 -3.25
C LYS A 72 1.61 -14.38 -3.90
N GLY A 73 2.87 -14.00 -4.04
CA GLY A 73 3.16 -12.73 -4.68
C GLY A 73 4.63 -12.56 -5.02
N TYR A 74 4.89 -11.42 -5.62
CA TYR A 74 6.24 -10.94 -5.89
C TYR A 74 6.29 -9.43 -5.76
N ASN A 75 7.47 -8.93 -5.47
CA ASN A 75 7.79 -7.51 -5.49
C ASN A 75 9.06 -7.28 -6.30
N ILE A 76 9.12 -6.14 -6.94
CA ILE A 76 10.31 -5.66 -7.65
C ILE A 76 10.55 -4.22 -7.20
N SER A 77 11.78 -3.92 -6.79
CA SER A 77 12.22 -2.57 -6.46
C SER A 77 13.44 -2.22 -7.31
N ALA A 78 13.48 -1.01 -7.83
CA ALA A 78 14.61 -0.50 -8.57
C ALA A 78 14.95 0.91 -8.11
N ARG A 79 16.24 1.19 -7.99
CA ARG A 79 16.77 2.53 -7.74
C ARG A 79 17.86 2.85 -8.73
N TYR A 80 17.76 4.03 -9.30
CA TYR A 80 18.78 4.58 -10.16
C TYR A 80 19.22 5.95 -9.64
N GLY A 81 20.53 6.18 -9.59
CA GLY A 81 21.11 7.45 -9.23
C GLY A 81 22.06 7.94 -10.33
N PHE A 82 22.06 9.24 -10.59
CA PHE A 82 23.02 9.90 -11.46
C PHE A 82 23.76 11.02 -10.72
N GLY A 83 24.97 10.73 -10.35
CA GLY A 83 25.82 11.64 -9.59
C GLY A 83 25.15 12.12 -8.30
N ARG A 84 25.06 13.45 -8.16
CA ARG A 84 24.39 14.10 -7.02
C ARG A 84 23.12 14.84 -7.45
N TRP A 85 22.64 14.58 -8.68
CA TRP A 85 21.63 15.40 -9.34
C TRP A 85 20.28 14.73 -9.42
N LEU A 86 20.27 13.40 -9.56
CA LEU A 86 19.05 12.67 -9.85
C LEU A 86 19.03 11.37 -9.04
N SER A 87 17.91 11.08 -8.42
CA SER A 87 17.51 9.75 -7.92
C SER A 87 16.15 9.40 -8.50
N VAL A 88 16.02 8.18 -8.98
CA VAL A 88 14.76 7.59 -9.42
C VAL A 88 14.59 6.30 -8.66
N ASP A 89 13.49 6.18 -7.96
CA ASP A 89 13.14 5.01 -7.17
C ASP A 89 11.79 4.49 -7.65
N GLY A 90 11.61 3.18 -7.69
CA GLY A 90 10.35 2.59 -8.03
C GLY A 90 10.19 1.23 -7.39
N ASN A 91 8.97 0.90 -7.02
CA ASN A 91 8.62 -0.42 -6.58
C ASN A 91 7.27 -0.86 -7.19
N PHE A 92 7.14 -2.14 -7.37
CA PHE A 92 5.91 -2.78 -7.82
C PHE A 92 5.67 -4.04 -6.99
N THR A 93 4.47 -4.21 -6.49
CA THR A 93 4.07 -5.39 -5.73
C THR A 93 2.80 -5.99 -6.33
N GLN A 94 2.84 -7.28 -6.54
CA GLN A 94 1.65 -8.06 -6.83
C GLN A 94 1.52 -9.19 -5.81
N MET A 95 0.39 -9.22 -5.11
CA MET A 95 0.13 -10.19 -4.05
C MET A 95 -1.29 -10.72 -4.17
N ASN A 96 -1.44 -12.03 -4.37
CA ASN A 96 -2.72 -12.70 -4.41
C ASN A 96 -2.98 -13.36 -3.05
N VAL A 97 -3.93 -12.82 -2.31
CA VAL A 97 -4.42 -13.37 -1.04
C VAL A 97 -5.75 -14.04 -1.33
N ARG A 98 -5.81 -15.35 -1.22
CA ARG A 98 -6.97 -16.15 -1.61
C ARG A 98 -7.43 -17.08 -0.53
N ASP A 99 -8.74 -17.25 -0.44
CA ASP A 99 -9.35 -18.32 0.33
C ASP A 99 -8.87 -19.69 -0.18
N ASN A 100 -8.36 -20.50 0.71
CA ASN A 100 -7.88 -21.85 0.40
C ASN A 100 -8.60 -22.93 1.23
N GLU A 101 -9.72 -22.59 1.87
CA GLU A 101 -10.57 -23.53 2.59
C GLU A 101 -11.65 -24.08 1.64
N LYS A 102 -11.61 -25.41 1.40
CA LYS A 102 -12.57 -26.06 0.48
C LYS A 102 -13.93 -26.29 1.10
N MET A 103 -13.95 -26.58 2.40
CA MET A 103 -15.17 -26.91 3.13
C MET A 103 -15.34 -25.96 4.29
N GLN A 104 -16.55 -25.55 4.54
CA GLN A 104 -16.90 -24.72 5.69
C GLN A 104 -18.06 -25.33 6.46
N ILE A 105 -18.24 -24.90 7.69
CA ILE A 105 -19.41 -25.31 8.48
C ILE A 105 -20.57 -24.40 8.10
N GLY A 106 -21.61 -24.99 7.53
CA GLY A 106 -22.84 -24.28 7.20
C GLY A 106 -23.67 -23.94 8.46
N SER A 107 -24.71 -23.14 8.29
CA SER A 107 -25.61 -22.69 9.36
C SER A 107 -26.30 -23.83 10.13
N THR A 108 -26.41 -24.99 9.50
CA THR A 108 -26.97 -26.22 10.10
C THR A 108 -25.94 -27.09 10.82
N GLY A 109 -24.69 -26.64 10.92
CA GLY A 109 -23.59 -27.41 11.51
C GLY A 109 -22.98 -28.48 10.61
N ASN A 110 -23.51 -28.67 9.40
CA ASN A 110 -22.98 -29.62 8.43
C ASN A 110 -21.81 -29.02 7.65
N SER A 111 -20.87 -29.88 7.21
CA SER A 111 -19.81 -29.47 6.31
C SER A 111 -20.38 -29.25 4.91
N VAL A 112 -20.19 -28.05 4.37
CA VAL A 112 -20.65 -27.63 3.03
C VAL A 112 -19.47 -27.11 2.21
N GLU A 113 -19.61 -27.15 0.88
CA GLU A 113 -18.60 -26.58 0.01
C GLU A 113 -18.51 -25.06 0.21
N ASN A 114 -17.29 -24.55 0.30
CA ASN A 114 -17.04 -23.12 0.44
C ASN A 114 -17.10 -22.45 -0.93
N LEU A 115 -18.11 -21.68 -1.19
CA LEU A 115 -18.30 -20.93 -2.42
C LEU A 115 -17.19 -19.88 -2.65
N GLY A 116 -16.50 -19.47 -1.58
CA GLY A 116 -15.34 -18.57 -1.64
C GLY A 116 -14.02 -19.24 -1.98
N TYR A 117 -13.99 -20.57 -2.12
CA TYR A 117 -12.74 -21.28 -2.41
C TYR A 117 -12.04 -20.72 -3.66
N LYS A 118 -10.76 -20.37 -3.52
CA LYS A 118 -9.92 -19.67 -4.52
C LYS A 118 -10.35 -18.23 -4.85
N ALA A 119 -11.40 -17.70 -4.29
CA ALA A 119 -11.70 -16.29 -4.41
C ALA A 119 -10.63 -15.45 -3.70
N ARG A 120 -10.45 -14.20 -4.13
CA ARG A 120 -9.61 -13.25 -3.40
C ARG A 120 -10.28 -12.85 -2.09
N ILE A 121 -9.48 -12.69 -1.05
CA ILE A 121 -9.95 -12.09 0.20
C ILE A 121 -10.37 -10.65 -0.10
N PRO A 122 -11.57 -10.24 0.28
CA PRO A 122 -12.08 -8.90 0.01
C PRO A 122 -11.30 -7.84 0.79
N ASN A 123 -11.39 -6.62 0.32
CA ASN A 123 -10.80 -5.43 0.94
C ASN A 123 -9.26 -5.50 1.13
N VAL A 124 -8.59 -6.24 0.26
CA VAL A 124 -7.14 -6.37 0.22
C VAL A 124 -6.64 -5.96 -1.17
N PRO A 125 -5.93 -4.83 -1.31
CA PRO A 125 -5.26 -4.47 -2.54
C PRO A 125 -4.26 -5.55 -2.94
N TYR A 126 -4.23 -5.92 -4.21
CA TYR A 126 -3.37 -7.01 -4.67
C TYR A 126 -2.29 -6.58 -5.66
N GLN A 127 -2.38 -5.37 -6.17
CA GLN A 127 -1.40 -4.81 -7.09
C GLN A 127 -1.25 -3.31 -6.81
N PHE A 128 -0.02 -2.90 -6.52
CA PHE A 128 0.30 -1.49 -6.26
C PHE A 128 1.74 -1.20 -6.65
N ALA A 129 2.00 0.04 -6.95
CA ALA A 129 3.30 0.56 -7.32
C ALA A 129 3.51 1.96 -6.78
N ASP A 130 4.77 2.28 -6.49
CA ASP A 130 5.22 3.62 -6.16
C ASP A 130 6.38 3.98 -7.08
N PHE A 131 6.47 5.25 -7.46
CA PHE A 131 7.52 5.77 -8.32
C PHE A 131 7.88 7.19 -7.89
N ASP A 132 9.17 7.39 -7.60
CA ASP A 132 9.71 8.66 -7.12
C ASP A 132 10.82 9.16 -8.03
N VAL A 133 10.80 10.44 -8.34
CA VAL A 133 11.88 11.12 -9.05
C VAL A 133 12.33 12.34 -8.24
N ASN A 134 13.61 12.37 -7.91
CA ASN A 134 14.20 13.44 -7.13
C ASN A 134 15.30 14.13 -7.93
N PHE A 135 15.16 15.43 -8.11
CA PHE A 135 16.19 16.30 -8.67
C PHE A 135 16.80 17.16 -7.57
N TYR A 136 18.12 17.32 -7.60
CA TYR A 136 18.89 18.08 -6.62
C TYR A 136 19.82 19.07 -7.31
N TRP A 137 19.69 20.36 -7.00
CA TRP A 137 20.63 21.42 -7.40
C TRP A 137 21.34 21.92 -6.16
N ARG A 138 22.60 21.45 -5.98
CA ARG A 138 23.45 21.85 -4.86
C ARG A 138 24.16 23.15 -5.17
N ASP A 139 24.44 23.93 -4.11
CA ASP A 139 25.12 25.22 -4.19
C ASP A 139 24.39 26.23 -5.10
N LEU A 140 23.07 26.09 -5.26
CA LEU A 140 22.24 26.98 -6.05
C LEU A 140 22.19 28.36 -5.39
N TRP A 141 22.59 29.40 -6.14
CA TRP A 141 22.75 30.81 -5.76
C TRP A 141 23.80 31.05 -4.66
N LYS A 142 24.05 30.16 -3.73
CA LYS A 142 25.06 30.27 -2.67
C LYS A 142 25.54 28.92 -2.23
N LYS A 143 26.84 28.80 -1.94
CA LYS A 143 27.45 27.60 -1.38
C LYS A 143 26.73 27.15 -0.11
N GLY A 144 26.43 25.85 0.00
CA GLY A 144 25.70 25.25 1.10
C GLY A 144 24.18 25.37 0.99
N ASN A 145 23.65 25.92 -0.10
CA ASN A 145 22.21 25.89 -0.40
C ASN A 145 21.89 24.73 -1.36
N MET A 146 20.68 24.21 -1.26
CA MET A 146 20.21 23.14 -2.14
C MET A 146 18.73 23.33 -2.48
N LEU A 147 18.40 23.27 -3.75
CA LEU A 147 17.04 23.12 -4.23
C LEU A 147 16.79 21.65 -4.56
N SER A 148 15.68 21.11 -4.11
CA SER A 148 15.21 19.79 -4.55
C SER A 148 13.79 19.86 -5.06
N VAL A 149 13.52 19.09 -6.10
CA VAL A 149 12.19 18.84 -6.64
C VAL A 149 11.96 17.36 -6.56
N THR A 150 10.91 16.95 -5.85
CA THR A 150 10.48 15.56 -5.72
C THR A 150 9.12 15.41 -6.37
N TYR A 151 9.03 14.52 -7.33
CA TYR A 151 7.77 14.00 -7.83
C TYR A 151 7.59 12.60 -7.29
N ASP A 152 6.48 12.32 -6.66
CA ASP A 152 6.09 10.98 -6.22
C ASP A 152 4.73 10.60 -6.79
N ASN A 153 4.59 9.33 -7.13
CA ASN A 153 3.39 8.74 -7.69
C ASN A 153 3.07 7.44 -6.98
N GLN A 154 1.80 7.24 -6.65
CA GLN A 154 1.30 5.99 -6.09
C GLN A 154 0.19 5.45 -6.97
N TYR A 155 0.30 4.20 -7.35
CA TYR A 155 -0.71 3.44 -8.07
C TYR A 155 -1.27 2.32 -7.22
N MET A 156 -2.58 2.17 -7.22
CA MET A 156 -3.29 1.03 -6.63
C MET A 156 -4.32 0.52 -7.63
N HIS A 157 -4.22 -0.74 -7.98
CA HIS A 157 -5.20 -1.38 -8.87
C HIS A 157 -6.52 -1.62 -8.13
N SER A 158 -7.62 -1.55 -8.86
CA SER A 158 -8.97 -1.78 -8.34
C SER A 158 -9.09 -3.13 -7.64
N PHE A 159 -9.81 -3.15 -6.54
CA PHE A 159 -10.03 -4.36 -5.76
C PHE A 159 -11.46 -4.40 -5.21
N SER A 160 -11.93 -5.61 -4.92
CA SER A 160 -13.28 -5.81 -4.43
C SER A 160 -13.37 -5.49 -2.94
N TYR A 161 -14.40 -4.74 -2.57
CA TYR A 161 -14.75 -4.44 -1.18
C TYR A 161 -15.43 -5.63 -0.48
N TYR A 162 -16.25 -6.41 -1.23
CA TYR A 162 -16.92 -7.61 -0.75
C TYR A 162 -16.33 -8.89 -1.36
N SER A 163 -16.71 -10.04 -0.83
CA SER A 163 -16.28 -11.34 -1.38
C SER A 163 -16.76 -11.54 -2.81
N GLN A 164 -15.84 -11.87 -3.70
CA GLN A 164 -16.16 -12.19 -5.10
C GLN A 164 -17.08 -13.41 -5.26
N ALA A 165 -17.16 -14.27 -4.26
CA ALA A 165 -18.05 -15.43 -4.26
C ALA A 165 -19.54 -15.04 -4.15
N ILE A 166 -19.87 -13.86 -3.61
CA ILE A 166 -21.23 -13.39 -3.33
C ILE A 166 -21.69 -12.40 -4.41
N GLY A 167 -21.13 -12.45 -5.62
CA GLY A 167 -21.60 -11.65 -6.74
C GLY A 167 -21.00 -10.25 -6.87
N SER A 168 -19.88 -9.98 -6.22
CA SER A 168 -19.19 -8.69 -6.23
C SER A 168 -18.42 -8.37 -7.52
N LYS A 169 -18.86 -8.88 -8.65
CA LYS A 169 -18.45 -8.35 -9.97
C LYS A 169 -19.14 -7.02 -10.30
N ASN A 170 -20.06 -6.58 -9.47
CA ASN A 170 -20.70 -5.29 -9.62
C ASN A 170 -19.67 -4.18 -9.32
N LYS A 171 -19.56 -3.20 -10.20
CA LYS A 171 -18.66 -2.05 -10.06
C LYS A 171 -18.92 -1.23 -8.78
N ASP A 172 -20.15 -1.25 -8.28
CA ASP A 172 -20.58 -0.56 -7.08
C ASP A 172 -19.87 -1.07 -5.80
N PHE A 173 -19.31 -2.30 -5.86
CA PHE A 173 -18.58 -2.92 -4.76
C PHE A 173 -17.07 -2.99 -5.00
N MET A 174 -16.57 -2.19 -5.91
CA MET A 174 -15.15 -2.10 -6.25
C MET A 174 -14.58 -0.76 -5.77
N VAL A 175 -13.46 -0.81 -5.08
CA VAL A 175 -12.58 0.36 -4.97
C VAL A 175 -11.90 0.52 -6.34
N PRO A 176 -12.02 1.68 -7.02
CA PRO A 176 -11.50 1.87 -8.37
C PRO A 176 -9.97 1.87 -8.41
N ASP A 177 -9.41 1.81 -9.61
CA ASP A 177 -8.00 2.12 -9.84
C ASP A 177 -7.70 3.54 -9.36
N GLN A 178 -6.58 3.71 -8.68
CA GLN A 178 -6.19 4.99 -8.12
C GLN A 178 -4.79 5.37 -8.55
N PHE A 179 -4.63 6.61 -8.93
CA PHE A 179 -3.36 7.21 -9.29
C PHE A 179 -3.19 8.52 -8.53
N SER A 180 -2.24 8.57 -7.61
CA SER A 180 -1.94 9.77 -6.83
C SER A 180 -0.63 10.36 -7.30
N HIS A 181 -0.64 11.64 -7.64
CA HIS A 181 0.52 12.39 -8.10
C HIS A 181 0.81 13.53 -7.15
N ASN A 182 2.01 13.59 -6.61
CA ASN A 182 2.43 14.61 -5.67
C ASN A 182 3.70 15.30 -6.15
N LEU A 183 3.83 16.57 -5.83
CA LEU A 183 5.00 17.36 -6.17
C LEU A 183 5.46 18.15 -4.96
N THR A 184 6.74 18.03 -4.61
CA THR A 184 7.36 18.75 -3.50
C THR A 184 8.52 19.57 -4.01
N LEU A 185 8.53 20.85 -3.71
CA LEU A 185 9.63 21.77 -3.90
C LEU A 185 10.23 22.10 -2.54
N SER A 186 11.53 21.88 -2.36
CA SER A 186 12.20 22.18 -1.10
C SER A 186 13.48 22.98 -1.33
N TYR A 187 13.66 24.02 -0.51
CA TYR A 187 14.89 24.82 -0.54
C TYR A 187 15.54 24.82 0.84
N SER A 188 16.78 24.33 0.86
CA SER A 188 17.62 24.22 2.04
C SER A 188 18.71 25.29 2.01
N LEU A 189 18.89 26.01 3.08
CA LEU A 189 19.81 27.13 3.27
C LEU A 189 20.84 26.82 4.35
N LYS A 190 22.04 27.39 4.22
CA LYS A 190 23.12 27.32 5.21
C LYS A 190 23.40 25.86 5.65
N ASN A 191 23.70 24.99 4.72
CA ASN A 191 23.97 23.55 4.96
C ASN A 191 22.84 22.82 5.70
N GLY A 192 21.58 23.20 5.43
CA GLY A 192 20.41 22.54 6.03
C GLY A 192 19.89 23.17 7.32
N ARG A 193 20.52 24.28 7.79
CA ARG A 193 20.03 24.98 9.01
C ARG A 193 18.60 25.47 8.86
N TYR A 194 18.21 25.97 7.68
CA TYR A 194 16.87 26.40 7.37
C TYR A 194 16.36 25.61 6.17
N ASN A 195 15.16 25.05 6.27
CA ASN A 195 14.52 24.33 5.18
C ASN A 195 13.10 24.86 5.00
N ILE A 196 12.78 25.22 3.78
CA ILE A 196 11.45 25.69 3.38
C ILE A 196 10.97 24.71 2.32
N SER A 197 9.77 24.17 2.46
CA SER A 197 9.19 23.30 1.46
C SER A 197 7.74 23.64 1.18
N PHE A 198 7.36 23.45 -0.06
CA PHE A 198 6.00 23.52 -0.57
C PHE A 198 5.66 22.21 -1.22
N GLU A 199 4.52 21.64 -0.84
CA GLU A 199 4.04 20.35 -1.31
C GLU A 199 2.64 20.52 -1.88
N CYS A 200 2.41 19.97 -3.08
CA CYS A 200 1.11 19.82 -3.69
C CYS A 200 0.79 18.33 -3.78
N ARG A 201 -0.12 17.85 -2.94
CA ARG A 201 -0.61 16.48 -2.97
C ARG A 201 -1.76 16.34 -3.94
N ASN A 202 -1.80 15.18 -4.62
CA ASN A 202 -2.83 14.85 -5.58
C ASN A 202 -3.06 16.02 -6.56
N PHE A 203 -1.98 16.48 -7.23
CA PHE A 203 -2.05 17.69 -8.06
C PHE A 203 -2.94 17.51 -9.30
N THR A 204 -3.21 16.29 -9.73
CA THR A 204 -4.19 15.95 -10.77
C THR A 204 -5.63 16.04 -10.29
N ASN A 205 -5.84 16.07 -8.97
CA ASN A 205 -7.15 16.09 -8.32
C ASN A 205 -8.00 14.87 -8.63
N GLU A 206 -7.36 13.69 -8.61
CA GLU A 206 -8.03 12.40 -8.76
C GLU A 206 -8.90 12.06 -7.54
N ASP A 207 -9.98 11.35 -7.76
CA ASP A 207 -10.78 10.80 -6.68
C ASP A 207 -10.07 9.59 -6.07
N LEU A 208 -9.55 9.76 -4.87
CA LEU A 208 -8.84 8.73 -4.13
C LEU A 208 -9.72 8.19 -3.00
N TYR A 209 -9.64 6.90 -2.77
CA TYR A 209 -10.42 6.22 -1.73
C TYR A 209 -9.48 5.43 -0.81
N ASP A 210 -9.92 5.24 0.43
CA ASP A 210 -9.29 4.26 1.31
C ASP A 210 -9.87 2.85 1.05
N ASN A 211 -9.42 1.89 1.84
CA ASN A 211 -9.88 0.50 1.75
C ASN A 211 -11.32 0.28 2.26
N PHE A 212 -11.99 1.30 2.77
CA PHE A 212 -13.42 1.29 3.12
C PHE A 212 -14.27 2.04 2.10
N SER A 213 -13.71 2.37 0.93
CA SER A 213 -14.36 3.19 -0.10
C SER A 213 -14.71 4.62 0.37
N LEU A 214 -14.09 5.09 1.43
CA LEU A 214 -14.24 6.48 1.85
C LEU A 214 -13.32 7.37 1.02
N GLN A 215 -13.90 8.41 0.43
CA GLN A 215 -13.17 9.36 -0.38
C GLN A 215 -12.16 10.14 0.48
N LYS A 216 -10.91 10.17 0.04
CA LYS A 216 -9.85 10.98 0.64
C LYS A 216 -9.97 12.42 0.18
N ALA A 217 -9.26 13.33 0.88
CA ALA A 217 -9.15 14.71 0.44
C ALA A 217 -8.60 14.78 -0.99
N GLY A 218 -9.18 15.66 -1.81
CA GLY A 218 -8.67 15.96 -3.16
C GLY A 218 -7.32 16.68 -3.11
N ARG A 219 -7.05 17.55 -4.09
CA ARG A 219 -5.83 18.35 -4.14
C ARG A 219 -5.63 19.16 -2.88
N ALA A 220 -4.43 19.09 -2.30
CA ALA A 220 -4.08 19.80 -1.08
C ALA A 220 -2.69 20.44 -1.19
N PHE A 221 -2.51 21.59 -0.56
CA PHE A 221 -1.26 22.35 -0.54
C PHE A 221 -0.74 22.48 0.89
N TYR A 222 0.55 22.26 1.06
CA TYR A 222 1.21 22.35 2.36
C TYR A 222 2.47 23.21 2.26
N GLY A 223 2.66 24.09 3.23
CA GLY A 223 3.90 24.82 3.47
C GLY A 223 4.56 24.34 4.76
N LYS A 224 5.88 24.11 4.73
CA LYS A 224 6.64 23.69 5.91
C LYS A 224 7.92 24.48 6.04
N ILE A 225 8.17 24.98 7.23
CA ILE A 225 9.43 25.63 7.61
C ILE A 225 10.05 24.79 8.73
N ARG A 226 11.33 24.42 8.57
CA ARG A 226 12.12 23.74 9.59
C ARG A 226 13.38 24.54 9.88
N VAL A 227 13.66 24.75 11.14
CA VAL A 227 14.88 25.42 11.63
C VAL A 227 15.61 24.46 12.54
N HIS A 228 16.90 24.24 12.30
CA HIS A 228 17.78 23.46 13.17
C HIS A 228 18.57 24.43 14.05
N PHE A 229 18.40 24.29 15.36
CA PHE A 229 19.16 25.00 16.37
C PHE A 229 20.25 24.07 16.87
N GLY A 230 21.49 24.37 16.56
CA GLY A 230 22.68 23.61 16.93
C GLY A 230 23.87 24.12 16.12
N ASP A 231 25.05 24.01 16.68
CA ASP A 231 26.34 24.35 16.05
C ASP A 231 26.69 23.36 14.94
#